data_761730243e4fdbcda633a8d1c6f8ffce
#
_entry.id   761730243e4fdbcda633a8d1c6f8ffce
#
_cell.length_a   1.000
_cell.length_b   1.000
_cell.length_c   1.000
_cell.angle_alpha   90.00
_cell.angle_beta   90.00
_cell.angle_gamma   90.00
#
_symmetry.space_group_name_H-M   'P 1'
#
loop_
_entity.id
_entity.type
_entity.pdbx_description
1 polymer ?
#
loop_
_entity_poly.entity_id
_entity_poly.type
_entity_poly.pdbx_seq_one_letter_code
_entity_poly.pdbx_strand_id
1 'polypeptide(L)'
;MLPLLAVLAFAPAPLTPVVVRGFDHFYNLEYSEALAIFRKAGEANPADPQIDNHIAHAILYNAMLKAGALESELVSGSNAFLRRERMNPTAEEQASFDNAIAAGFRKAQARITANPRDAAAQDSIAVTYGLRANYNFLVRKAWLDSLKDFTASRRHAQLAVDADPGFTDTKILLGLHDYVVGSLSWSYKLLGFLAGIRGDREGGIRIVEEVSAKGLNNRNDAKILLAAIYRREKQSAKAVPLLEGLIAAFPRNYLFRLELAQMLGDLGEREKAIATIDAVADLQRRQAPGFTKIQAEKIAYLKGNLLFWFDEYDKAIPELERAVAARDRIDLNTGLAACLRLGQTLDLMNRHREAIAAYQLGVALAPDSEIAKECQRYANRQYKRNRIV
;
A
#
# COMPACT_ATOMS: atom_id res chain seq x y z
N MET A 1 -5.25 55.94 2.40
CA MET A 1 -6.09 54.75 2.43
C MET A 1 -5.50 53.73 1.45
N LEU A 2 -4.72 52.76 1.93
CA LEU A 2 -4.29 51.63 1.11
C LEU A 2 -5.45 50.64 1.02
N PRO A 3 -5.77 50.10 -0.17
CA PRO A 3 -6.76 49.05 -0.28
C PRO A 3 -6.16 47.75 0.33
N LEU A 4 -6.87 47.24 1.32
CA LEU A 4 -6.63 45.86 1.86
C LEU A 4 -6.96 44.92 0.68
N LEU A 5 -5.92 44.42 -0.03
CA LEU A 5 -6.04 43.27 -0.89
C LEU A 5 -6.31 42.09 0.03
N ALA A 6 -7.58 41.69 0.15
CA ALA A 6 -7.96 40.41 0.73
C ALA A 6 -7.31 39.32 -0.13
N VAL A 7 -6.23 38.73 0.37
CA VAL A 7 -5.71 37.46 -0.14
C VAL A 7 -6.80 36.44 0.17
N LEU A 8 -7.67 36.16 -0.81
CA LEU A 8 -8.56 35.03 -0.76
C LEU A 8 -7.67 33.78 -0.74
N ALA A 9 -7.47 33.22 0.44
CA ALA A 9 -6.92 31.89 0.61
C ALA A 9 -7.92 30.94 -0.07
N PHE A 10 -7.58 30.46 -1.24
CA PHE A 10 -8.35 29.39 -1.89
C PHE A 10 -8.04 28.10 -1.16
N ALA A 11 -8.86 27.76 -0.17
CA ALA A 11 -8.88 26.41 0.41
C ALA A 11 -9.00 25.39 -0.74
N PRO A 12 -8.42 24.17 -0.57
CA PRO A 12 -8.53 23.14 -1.60
C PRO A 12 -9.99 22.92 -1.96
N ALA A 13 -10.30 22.98 -3.24
CA ALA A 13 -11.66 22.75 -3.70
C ALA A 13 -12.03 21.27 -3.45
N PRO A 14 -13.25 20.98 -3.00
CA PRO A 14 -13.73 19.62 -2.93
C PRO A 14 -13.72 18.99 -4.33
N LEU A 15 -13.44 17.69 -4.39
CA LEU A 15 -13.49 16.91 -5.62
C LEU A 15 -14.87 17.05 -6.28
N THR A 16 -14.90 17.13 -7.61
CA THR A 16 -16.16 17.15 -8.35
C THR A 16 -16.93 15.84 -8.16
N PRO A 17 -18.27 15.83 -8.23
CA PRO A 17 -19.04 14.59 -8.06
C PRO A 17 -18.62 13.45 -8.99
N VAL A 18 -18.11 13.76 -10.18
CA VAL A 18 -17.58 12.76 -11.12
C VAL A 18 -16.29 12.14 -10.57
N VAL A 19 -15.37 12.93 -10.07
CA VAL A 19 -14.11 12.46 -9.49
C VAL A 19 -14.37 11.68 -8.20
N VAL A 20 -15.32 12.12 -7.36
CA VAL A 20 -15.76 11.39 -6.16
C VAL A 20 -16.23 9.97 -6.51
N ARG A 21 -17.05 9.82 -7.58
CA ARG A 21 -17.46 8.50 -8.07
C ARG A 21 -16.28 7.67 -8.57
N GLY A 22 -15.30 8.28 -9.21
CA GLY A 22 -14.06 7.61 -9.61
C GLY A 22 -13.32 7.04 -8.39
N PHE A 23 -13.24 7.82 -7.30
CA PHE A 23 -12.63 7.36 -6.05
C PHE A 23 -13.47 6.33 -5.29
N ASP A 24 -14.82 6.33 -5.40
CA ASP A 24 -15.62 5.22 -4.85
C ASP A 24 -15.20 3.89 -5.50
N HIS A 25 -15.08 3.85 -6.83
CA HIS A 25 -14.56 2.67 -7.53
C HIS A 25 -13.11 2.37 -7.15
N PHE A 26 -12.25 3.38 -7.08
CA PHE A 26 -10.83 3.24 -6.74
C PHE A 26 -10.65 2.56 -5.37
N TYR A 27 -11.30 3.07 -4.32
CA TYR A 27 -11.21 2.49 -2.98
C TYR A 27 -11.93 1.15 -2.84
N ASN A 28 -12.79 0.78 -3.79
CA ASN A 28 -13.41 -0.54 -3.88
C ASN A 28 -12.62 -1.52 -4.80
N LEU A 29 -11.36 -1.21 -5.16
CA LEU A 29 -10.48 -2.03 -6.02
C LEU A 29 -11.01 -2.23 -7.45
N GLU A 30 -11.87 -1.34 -7.91
CA GLU A 30 -12.48 -1.33 -9.24
C GLU A 30 -11.73 -0.31 -10.12
N TYR A 31 -10.41 -0.57 -10.31
CA TYR A 31 -9.51 0.40 -10.94
C TYR A 31 -9.81 0.66 -12.42
N SER A 32 -10.36 -0.31 -13.14
CA SER A 32 -10.76 -0.13 -14.54
C SER A 32 -11.90 0.87 -14.67
N GLU A 33 -12.89 0.76 -13.79
CA GLU A 33 -14.04 1.65 -13.69
C GLU A 33 -13.61 3.07 -13.24
N ALA A 34 -12.76 3.12 -12.22
CA ALA A 34 -12.17 4.38 -11.76
C ALA A 34 -11.41 5.09 -12.88
N LEU A 35 -10.58 4.35 -13.64
CA LEU A 35 -9.79 4.88 -14.75
C LEU A 35 -10.67 5.42 -15.89
N ALA A 36 -11.75 4.72 -16.24
CA ALA A 36 -12.71 5.18 -17.24
C ALA A 36 -13.37 6.52 -16.83
N ILE A 37 -13.74 6.64 -15.54
CA ILE A 37 -14.33 7.88 -14.99
C ILE A 37 -13.30 9.01 -14.97
N PHE A 38 -12.06 8.77 -14.53
CA PHE A 38 -11.02 9.81 -14.50
C PHE A 38 -10.64 10.27 -15.90
N ARG A 39 -10.57 9.38 -16.90
CA ARG A 39 -10.35 9.78 -18.31
C ARG A 39 -11.46 10.68 -18.82
N LYS A 40 -12.73 10.33 -18.57
CA LYS A 40 -13.87 11.16 -18.95
C LYS A 40 -13.86 12.53 -18.24
N ALA A 41 -13.44 12.57 -16.97
CA ALA A 41 -13.24 13.83 -16.25
C ALA A 41 -12.13 14.68 -16.88
N GLY A 42 -11.06 14.05 -17.41
CA GLY A 42 -9.96 14.71 -18.12
C GLY A 42 -10.39 15.31 -19.46
N GLU A 43 -11.30 14.66 -20.18
CA GLU A 43 -11.90 15.20 -21.40
C GLU A 43 -12.71 16.48 -21.11
N ALA A 44 -13.44 16.50 -19.98
CA ALA A 44 -14.21 17.64 -19.54
C ALA A 44 -13.36 18.79 -18.97
N ASN A 45 -12.20 18.47 -18.37
CA ASN A 45 -11.29 19.41 -17.74
C ASN A 45 -9.83 19.16 -18.18
N PRO A 46 -9.50 19.40 -19.45
CA PRO A 46 -8.19 19.05 -20.02
C PRO A 46 -7.00 19.81 -19.42
N ALA A 47 -7.26 20.94 -18.75
CA ALA A 47 -6.23 21.75 -18.12
C ALA A 47 -5.89 21.35 -16.67
N ASP A 48 -6.68 20.47 -16.04
CA ASP A 48 -6.51 20.09 -14.65
C ASP A 48 -5.43 19.01 -14.49
N PRO A 49 -4.27 19.32 -13.85
CA PRO A 49 -3.21 18.35 -13.63
C PRO A 49 -3.57 17.27 -12.61
N GLN A 50 -4.52 17.50 -11.70
CA GLN A 50 -4.93 16.53 -10.69
C GLN A 50 -5.59 15.31 -11.33
N ILE A 51 -6.32 15.50 -12.44
CA ILE A 51 -6.96 14.38 -13.12
C ILE A 51 -5.91 13.43 -13.73
N ASP A 52 -4.81 13.96 -14.27
CA ASP A 52 -3.72 13.12 -14.75
C ASP A 52 -3.09 12.32 -13.59
N ASN A 53 -2.97 12.92 -12.42
CA ASN A 53 -2.53 12.23 -11.21
C ASN A 53 -3.51 11.11 -10.80
N HIS A 54 -4.82 11.33 -10.85
CA HIS A 54 -5.82 10.29 -10.57
C HIS A 54 -5.72 9.13 -11.55
N ILE A 55 -5.49 9.41 -12.83
CA ILE A 55 -5.25 8.41 -13.87
C ILE A 55 -3.99 7.60 -13.55
N ALA A 56 -2.87 8.26 -13.30
CA ALA A 56 -1.60 7.59 -12.94
C ALA A 56 -1.74 6.76 -11.66
N HIS A 57 -2.46 7.29 -10.67
CA HIS A 57 -2.75 6.62 -9.41
C HIS A 57 -3.54 5.30 -9.63
N ALA A 58 -4.62 5.35 -10.41
CA ALA A 58 -5.42 4.17 -10.72
C ALA A 58 -4.61 3.09 -11.49
N ILE A 59 -3.75 3.50 -12.43
CA ILE A 59 -2.88 2.58 -13.17
C ILE A 59 -1.88 1.91 -12.24
N LEU A 60 -1.20 2.69 -11.39
CA LEU A 60 -0.20 2.17 -10.44
C LEU A 60 -0.84 1.19 -9.45
N TYR A 61 -1.98 1.55 -8.86
CA TYR A 61 -2.63 0.72 -7.86
C TYR A 61 -3.27 -0.54 -8.46
N ASN A 62 -3.74 -0.48 -9.71
CA ASN A 62 -4.15 -1.69 -10.44
C ASN A 62 -2.97 -2.66 -10.63
N ALA A 63 -1.81 -2.16 -11.01
CA ALA A 63 -0.61 -2.97 -11.12
C ALA A 63 -0.16 -3.55 -9.77
N MET A 64 -0.27 -2.75 -8.70
CA MET A 64 0.01 -3.21 -7.34
C MET A 64 -0.97 -4.30 -6.89
N LEU A 65 -2.27 -4.17 -7.18
CA LEU A 65 -3.27 -5.18 -6.85
C LEU A 65 -2.97 -6.52 -7.56
N LYS A 66 -2.69 -6.47 -8.86
CA LYS A 66 -2.33 -7.65 -9.66
C LYS A 66 -1.07 -8.35 -9.13
N ALA A 67 -0.12 -7.61 -8.59
CA ALA A 67 1.12 -8.13 -8.01
C ALA A 67 1.00 -8.52 -6.52
N GLY A 68 -0.18 -8.44 -5.91
CA GLY A 68 -0.37 -8.64 -4.47
C GLY A 68 0.36 -7.60 -3.61
N ALA A 69 0.67 -6.42 -4.15
CA ALA A 69 1.51 -5.42 -3.52
C ALA A 69 0.74 -4.41 -2.64
N LEU A 70 -0.57 -4.54 -2.51
CA LEU A 70 -1.41 -3.67 -1.67
C LEU A 70 -1.59 -4.20 -0.24
N GLU A 71 -1.02 -5.34 0.09
CA GLU A 71 -1.18 -5.96 1.41
C GLU A 71 -0.12 -5.50 2.39
N SER A 72 -0.52 -5.13 3.60
CA SER A 72 0.38 -4.58 4.62
C SER A 72 1.31 -5.62 5.24
N GLU A 73 1.00 -6.91 5.15
CA GLU A 73 1.93 -7.99 5.53
C GLU A 73 3.31 -7.80 4.90
N LEU A 74 3.32 -7.25 3.71
CA LEU A 74 4.55 -6.98 2.96
C LEU A 74 5.33 -5.77 3.49
N VAL A 75 4.77 -5.01 4.45
CA VAL A 75 5.40 -3.85 5.09
C VAL A 75 5.93 -4.19 6.48
N SER A 76 5.48 -5.30 7.06
CA SER A 76 5.73 -5.70 8.45
C SER A 76 7.00 -6.53 8.66
N GLY A 77 8.12 -6.20 8.10
CA GLY A 77 9.40 -6.88 8.36
C GLY A 77 10.57 -5.92 8.22
N SER A 78 11.69 -6.22 8.87
CA SER A 78 12.92 -5.48 8.68
C SER A 78 13.40 -5.63 7.22
N ASN A 79 13.21 -4.62 6.38
CA ASN A 79 13.59 -4.57 4.96
C ASN A 79 12.68 -5.30 3.93
N ALA A 80 11.49 -5.76 4.28
CA ALA A 80 10.57 -6.36 3.30
C ALA A 80 10.26 -5.41 2.12
N PHE A 81 10.20 -4.10 2.37
CA PHE A 81 9.94 -3.08 1.36
C PHE A 81 11.06 -3.00 0.30
N LEU A 82 12.32 -3.19 0.68
CA LEU A 82 13.47 -3.15 -0.23
C LEU A 82 13.66 -4.44 -1.04
N ARG A 83 13.11 -5.55 -0.57
CA ARG A 83 13.32 -6.90 -1.13
C ARG A 83 12.20 -7.40 -2.02
N ARG A 84 11.18 -6.58 -2.30
CA ARG A 84 10.07 -6.98 -3.17
C ARG A 84 10.57 -7.28 -4.58
N GLU A 85 9.99 -8.32 -5.16
CA GLU A 85 10.18 -8.61 -6.57
C GLU A 85 9.71 -7.45 -7.44
N ARG A 86 10.29 -7.35 -8.62
CA ARG A 86 9.94 -6.33 -9.60
C ARG A 86 8.51 -6.57 -10.08
N MET A 87 7.67 -5.55 -9.98
CA MET A 87 6.37 -5.57 -10.67
C MET A 87 6.60 -5.45 -12.19
N ASN A 88 5.85 -6.22 -12.96
CA ASN A 88 5.97 -6.24 -14.43
C ASN A 88 4.62 -5.85 -15.08
N PRO A 89 4.22 -4.56 -15.05
CA PRO A 89 3.06 -4.09 -15.80
C PRO A 89 3.31 -4.25 -17.30
N THR A 90 2.25 -4.37 -18.09
CA THR A 90 2.35 -4.46 -19.56
C THR A 90 2.97 -3.19 -20.15
N ALA A 91 3.50 -3.29 -21.36
CA ALA A 91 4.06 -2.12 -22.07
C ALA A 91 3.01 -1.00 -22.24
N GLU A 92 1.73 -1.37 -22.45
CA GLU A 92 0.62 -0.43 -22.56
C GLU A 92 0.34 0.27 -21.21
N GLU A 93 0.33 -0.47 -20.10
CA GLU A 93 0.16 0.08 -18.75
C GLU A 93 1.32 1.02 -18.41
N GLN A 94 2.56 0.65 -18.77
CA GLN A 94 3.74 1.52 -18.57
C GLN A 94 3.63 2.80 -19.38
N ALA A 95 3.30 2.73 -20.68
CA ALA A 95 3.13 3.89 -21.54
C ALA A 95 1.99 4.79 -21.05
N SER A 96 0.86 4.21 -20.62
CA SER A 96 -0.28 4.95 -20.07
C SER A 96 0.10 5.69 -18.80
N PHE A 97 0.84 5.05 -17.89
CA PHE A 97 1.36 5.69 -16.69
C PHE A 97 2.30 6.85 -17.02
N ASP A 98 3.29 6.63 -17.89
CA ASP A 98 4.29 7.63 -18.26
C ASP A 98 3.64 8.84 -18.94
N ASN A 99 2.64 8.61 -19.79
CA ASN A 99 1.86 9.69 -20.45
C ASN A 99 1.08 10.52 -19.42
N ALA A 100 0.44 9.89 -18.45
CA ALA A 100 -0.29 10.60 -17.39
C ALA A 100 0.67 11.42 -16.51
N ILE A 101 1.80 10.86 -16.09
CA ILE A 101 2.84 11.57 -15.34
C ILE A 101 3.37 12.77 -16.12
N ALA A 102 3.69 12.59 -17.42
CA ALA A 102 4.18 13.68 -18.27
C ALA A 102 3.12 14.79 -18.46
N ALA A 103 1.85 14.43 -18.61
CA ALA A 103 0.75 15.39 -18.70
C ALA A 103 0.57 16.17 -17.40
N GLY A 104 0.55 15.50 -16.25
CA GLY A 104 0.48 16.12 -14.93
C GLY A 104 1.59 17.14 -14.71
N PHE A 105 2.85 16.76 -15.01
CA PHE A 105 3.98 17.70 -14.94
C PHE A 105 3.80 18.91 -15.82
N ARG A 106 3.48 18.73 -17.11
CA ARG A 106 3.33 19.86 -18.04
C ARG A 106 2.28 20.85 -17.59
N LYS A 107 1.10 20.35 -17.21
CA LYS A 107 -0.04 21.21 -16.80
C LYS A 107 0.24 21.92 -15.47
N ALA A 108 0.75 21.21 -14.47
CA ALA A 108 1.10 21.81 -13.19
C ALA A 108 2.24 22.82 -13.33
N GLN A 109 3.27 22.52 -14.12
CA GLN A 109 4.38 23.45 -14.37
C GLN A 109 3.93 24.72 -15.09
N ALA A 110 3.01 24.62 -16.05
CA ALA A 110 2.45 25.80 -16.72
C ALA A 110 1.73 26.72 -15.72
N ARG A 111 0.96 26.18 -14.79
CA ARG A 111 0.30 26.94 -13.72
C ARG A 111 1.31 27.57 -12.75
N ILE A 112 2.33 26.83 -12.34
CA ILE A 112 3.40 27.35 -11.46
C ILE A 112 4.19 28.46 -12.13
N THR A 113 4.44 28.36 -13.44
CA THR A 113 5.12 29.42 -14.21
C THR A 113 4.28 30.70 -14.25
N ALA A 114 2.96 30.58 -14.37
CA ALA A 114 2.04 31.73 -14.34
C ALA A 114 1.87 32.29 -12.91
N ASN A 115 1.82 31.43 -11.90
CA ASN A 115 1.71 31.81 -10.50
C ASN A 115 2.54 30.85 -9.61
N PRO A 116 3.76 31.21 -9.20
CA PRO A 116 4.61 30.38 -8.35
C PRO A 116 4.00 30.01 -6.98
N ARG A 117 3.01 30.77 -6.52
CA ARG A 117 2.28 30.54 -5.27
C ARG A 117 0.92 29.85 -5.49
N ASP A 118 0.71 29.20 -6.62
CA ASP A 118 -0.46 28.35 -6.86
C ASP A 118 -0.35 27.07 -6.03
N ALA A 119 -0.95 27.05 -4.84
CA ALA A 119 -0.88 25.92 -3.90
C ALA A 119 -1.41 24.62 -4.51
N ALA A 120 -2.49 24.67 -5.28
CA ALA A 120 -3.06 23.49 -5.93
C ALA A 120 -2.15 22.95 -7.04
N ALA A 121 -1.43 23.80 -7.77
CA ALA A 121 -0.46 23.36 -8.77
C ALA A 121 0.81 22.81 -8.11
N GLN A 122 1.26 23.39 -7.00
CA GLN A 122 2.37 22.86 -6.19
C GLN A 122 2.02 21.49 -5.61
N ASP A 123 0.81 21.31 -5.08
CA ASP A 123 0.32 20.01 -4.61
C ASP A 123 0.25 18.99 -5.76
N SER A 124 -0.31 19.38 -6.89
CA SER A 124 -0.40 18.48 -8.05
C SER A 124 0.97 17.97 -8.49
N ILE A 125 1.98 18.86 -8.57
CA ILE A 125 3.33 18.42 -8.95
C ILE A 125 3.98 17.57 -7.86
N ALA A 126 3.66 17.83 -6.58
CA ALA A 126 4.12 17.01 -5.47
C ALA A 126 3.57 15.57 -5.57
N VAL A 127 2.26 15.43 -5.86
CA VAL A 127 1.61 14.12 -6.09
C VAL A 127 2.23 13.41 -7.29
N THR A 128 2.45 14.14 -8.41
CA THR A 128 3.07 13.57 -9.62
C THR A 128 4.46 12.99 -9.33
N TYR A 129 5.29 13.72 -8.57
CA TYR A 129 6.60 13.22 -8.12
C TYR A 129 6.45 11.99 -7.19
N GLY A 130 5.50 12.01 -6.26
CA GLY A 130 5.23 10.90 -5.35
C GLY A 130 4.82 9.62 -6.08
N LEU A 131 3.93 9.73 -7.07
CA LEU A 131 3.51 8.60 -7.91
C LEU A 131 4.69 8.05 -8.73
N ARG A 132 5.49 8.93 -9.33
CA ARG A 132 6.69 8.52 -10.09
C ARG A 132 7.75 7.89 -9.19
N ALA A 133 7.94 8.39 -7.98
CA ALA A 133 8.83 7.79 -6.99
C ALA A 133 8.42 6.36 -6.67
N ASN A 134 7.13 6.11 -6.39
CA ASN A 134 6.60 4.78 -6.16
C ASN A 134 6.80 3.84 -7.37
N TYR A 135 6.54 4.34 -8.57
CA TYR A 135 6.72 3.58 -9.80
C TYR A 135 8.20 3.23 -10.06
N ASN A 136 9.10 4.21 -9.88
CA ASN A 136 10.55 3.99 -9.98
C ASN A 136 11.01 2.93 -8.96
N PHE A 137 10.46 2.95 -7.76
CA PHE A 137 10.77 1.98 -6.70
C PHE A 137 10.25 0.58 -7.01
N LEU A 138 8.97 0.44 -7.31
CA LEU A 138 8.28 -0.85 -7.42
C LEU A 138 8.50 -1.53 -8.77
N VAL A 139 8.49 -0.75 -9.85
CA VAL A 139 8.52 -1.25 -11.23
C VAL A 139 9.91 -1.18 -11.83
N ARG A 140 10.53 0.01 -11.81
CA ARG A 140 11.82 0.23 -12.48
C ARG A 140 13.03 -0.21 -11.66
N LYS A 141 12.85 -0.38 -10.34
CA LYS A 141 13.94 -0.61 -9.38
C LYS A 141 15.04 0.46 -9.42
N ALA A 142 14.66 1.66 -9.81
CA ALA A 142 15.53 2.83 -9.94
C ALA A 142 15.56 3.61 -8.60
N TRP A 143 16.32 3.10 -7.65
CA TRP A 143 16.36 3.59 -6.27
C TRP A 143 16.75 5.07 -6.13
N LEU A 144 17.77 5.50 -6.86
CA LEU A 144 18.24 6.88 -6.80
C LEU A 144 17.22 7.84 -7.40
N ASP A 145 16.55 7.45 -8.48
CA ASP A 145 15.52 8.27 -9.10
C ASP A 145 14.27 8.31 -8.22
N SER A 146 13.91 7.18 -7.59
CA SER A 146 12.84 7.15 -6.59
C SER A 146 13.12 8.11 -5.43
N LEU A 147 14.34 8.11 -4.88
CA LEU A 147 14.72 9.00 -3.79
C LEU A 147 14.70 10.48 -4.19
N LYS A 148 15.19 10.81 -5.40
CA LYS A 148 15.13 12.17 -5.95
C LYS A 148 13.69 12.65 -6.09
N ASP A 149 12.83 11.81 -6.67
CA ASP A 149 11.42 12.14 -6.85
C ASP A 149 10.69 12.28 -5.51
N PHE A 150 10.98 11.41 -4.55
CA PHE A 150 10.39 11.47 -3.21
C PHE A 150 10.78 12.77 -2.48
N THR A 151 12.03 13.20 -2.62
CA THR A 151 12.52 14.48 -2.08
C THR A 151 11.89 15.68 -2.80
N ALA A 152 11.73 15.60 -4.13
CA ALA A 152 11.05 16.63 -4.92
C ALA A 152 9.56 16.73 -4.54
N SER A 153 8.88 15.60 -4.34
CA SER A 153 7.51 15.54 -3.84
C SER A 153 7.37 16.31 -2.53
N ARG A 154 8.22 16.02 -1.54
CA ARG A 154 8.23 16.72 -0.25
C ARG A 154 8.43 18.24 -0.41
N ARG A 155 9.39 18.65 -1.27
CA ARG A 155 9.67 20.07 -1.50
C ARG A 155 8.45 20.80 -2.06
N HIS A 156 7.78 20.25 -3.05
CA HIS A 156 6.59 20.87 -3.64
C HIS A 156 5.39 20.83 -2.69
N ALA A 157 5.23 19.78 -1.89
CA ALA A 157 4.23 19.72 -0.83
C ALA A 157 4.46 20.84 0.21
N GLN A 158 5.72 21.12 0.58
CA GLN A 158 6.03 22.23 1.47
C GLN A 158 5.68 23.59 0.83
N LEU A 159 6.01 23.80 -0.46
CA LEU A 159 5.64 25.01 -1.17
C LEU A 159 4.12 25.21 -1.27
N ALA A 160 3.35 24.13 -1.37
CA ALA A 160 1.89 24.20 -1.32
C ALA A 160 1.39 24.65 0.05
N VAL A 161 1.92 24.11 1.14
CA VAL A 161 1.58 24.51 2.52
C VAL A 161 2.03 25.95 2.81
N ASP A 162 3.20 26.37 2.32
CA ASP A 162 3.70 27.73 2.49
C ASP A 162 2.84 28.77 1.72
N ALA A 163 2.26 28.34 0.57
CA ALA A 163 1.36 29.17 -0.21
C ALA A 163 -0.06 29.24 0.41
N ASP A 164 -0.53 28.12 0.95
CA ASP A 164 -1.81 27.99 1.67
C ASP A 164 -1.68 27.06 2.90
N PRO A 165 -1.47 27.62 4.11
CA PRO A 165 -1.38 26.81 5.33
C PRO A 165 -2.63 25.98 5.67
N GLY A 166 -3.79 26.36 5.12
CA GLY A 166 -5.04 25.63 5.25
C GLY A 166 -5.14 24.36 4.35
N PHE A 167 -4.20 24.17 3.44
CA PHE A 167 -4.19 23.02 2.53
C PHE A 167 -3.71 21.74 3.25
N THR A 168 -4.60 21.20 4.09
CA THR A 168 -4.29 20.05 4.95
C THR A 168 -3.97 18.78 4.13
N ASP A 169 -4.62 18.57 3.00
CA ASP A 169 -4.49 17.34 2.20
C ASP A 169 -3.06 17.09 1.72
N THR A 170 -2.34 18.13 1.28
CA THR A 170 -0.95 17.98 0.81
C THR A 170 0.03 17.57 1.91
N LYS A 171 -0.31 17.80 3.19
CA LYS A 171 0.53 17.43 4.33
C LYS A 171 0.76 15.91 4.42
N ILE A 172 -0.11 15.09 3.80
CA ILE A 172 0.10 13.62 3.76
C ILE A 172 1.46 13.26 3.16
N LEU A 173 1.92 14.00 2.15
CA LEU A 173 3.22 13.78 1.51
C LEU A 173 4.38 14.16 2.43
N LEU A 174 4.22 15.22 3.25
CA LEU A 174 5.19 15.60 4.26
C LEU A 174 5.27 14.54 5.36
N GLY A 175 4.12 14.12 5.89
CA GLY A 175 4.03 13.11 6.93
C GLY A 175 4.59 11.76 6.48
N LEU A 176 4.26 11.32 5.25
CA LEU A 176 4.80 10.09 4.68
C LEU A 176 6.32 10.16 4.53
N HIS A 177 6.85 11.27 4.00
CA HIS A 177 8.30 11.46 3.87
C HIS A 177 8.99 11.39 5.22
N ASP A 178 8.51 12.15 6.19
CA ASP A 178 9.14 12.26 7.52
C ASP A 178 9.08 10.93 8.26
N TYR A 179 7.98 10.17 8.11
CA TYR A 179 7.85 8.81 8.64
C TYR A 179 8.83 7.83 7.99
N VAL A 180 8.88 7.78 6.66
CA VAL A 180 9.72 6.83 5.93
C VAL A 180 11.20 7.09 6.20
N VAL A 181 11.65 8.33 6.05
CA VAL A 181 13.05 8.72 6.29
C VAL A 181 13.42 8.56 7.77
N GLY A 182 12.51 8.97 8.68
CA GLY A 182 12.68 8.78 10.12
C GLY A 182 12.70 7.32 10.59
N SER A 183 12.19 6.39 9.75
CA SER A 183 12.15 4.96 10.03
C SER A 183 13.32 4.17 9.43
N LEU A 184 14.21 4.81 8.66
CA LEU A 184 15.40 4.17 8.09
C LEU A 184 16.36 3.71 9.19
N SER A 185 17.15 2.65 8.92
CA SER A 185 18.21 2.22 9.83
C SER A 185 19.28 3.29 9.98
N TRP A 186 20.04 3.24 11.09
CA TRP A 186 21.04 4.25 11.44
C TRP A 186 22.06 4.50 10.30
N SER A 187 22.52 3.47 9.62
CA SER A 187 23.47 3.59 8.51
C SER A 187 22.89 4.40 7.33
N TYR A 188 21.64 4.17 6.97
CA TYR A 188 20.95 4.94 5.93
C TYR A 188 20.62 6.37 6.38
N LYS A 189 20.28 6.55 7.68
CA LYS A 189 20.08 7.89 8.24
C LYS A 189 21.34 8.74 8.17
N LEU A 190 22.52 8.15 8.44
CA LEU A 190 23.79 8.86 8.34
C LEU A 190 24.08 9.33 6.91
N LEU A 191 23.85 8.45 5.91
CA LEU A 191 24.01 8.81 4.51
C LEU A 191 22.99 9.88 4.08
N GLY A 192 21.74 9.76 4.51
CA GLY A 192 20.70 10.76 4.27
C GLY A 192 21.03 12.11 4.90
N PHE A 193 21.55 12.12 6.13
CA PHE A 193 21.99 13.35 6.81
C PHE A 193 23.08 14.09 6.05
N LEU A 194 24.06 13.38 5.51
CA LEU A 194 25.13 13.96 4.67
C LEU A 194 24.56 14.55 3.36
N ALA A 195 23.46 13.99 2.86
CA ALA A 195 22.72 14.50 1.70
C ALA A 195 21.67 15.57 2.05
N GLY A 196 21.59 16.02 3.30
CA GLY A 196 20.61 17.02 3.77
C GLY A 196 19.19 16.47 3.95
N ILE A 197 18.99 15.14 3.89
CA ILE A 197 17.69 14.48 4.02
C ILE A 197 17.47 14.16 5.51
N ARG A 198 16.43 14.72 6.09
CA ARG A 198 16.02 14.50 7.49
C ARG A 198 14.59 14.01 7.53
N GLY A 199 14.27 13.16 8.51
CA GLY A 199 12.92 12.70 8.78
C GLY A 199 12.66 12.62 10.27
N ASP A 200 11.41 12.87 10.65
CA ASP A 200 10.90 12.72 12.01
C ASP A 200 9.77 11.68 11.98
N ARG A 201 10.07 10.45 12.44
CA ARG A 201 9.12 9.35 12.44
C ARG A 201 7.83 9.67 13.21
N GLU A 202 7.95 10.23 14.40
CA GLU A 202 6.79 10.55 15.23
C GLU A 202 6.05 11.78 14.71
N GLY A 203 6.77 12.79 14.24
CA GLY A 203 6.20 13.95 13.57
C GLY A 203 5.43 13.56 12.33
N GLY A 204 5.98 12.65 11.52
CA GLY A 204 5.33 12.11 10.34
C GLY A 204 3.99 11.42 10.67
N ILE A 205 3.96 10.59 11.73
CA ILE A 205 2.71 9.96 12.19
C ILE A 205 1.67 11.02 12.57
N ARG A 206 2.05 12.00 13.41
CA ARG A 206 1.13 13.08 13.83
C ARG A 206 0.55 13.87 12.65
N ILE A 207 1.37 14.12 11.62
CA ILE A 207 0.91 14.82 10.41
C ILE A 207 -0.13 13.96 9.66
N VAL A 208 0.11 12.65 9.51
CA VAL A 208 -0.86 11.76 8.85
C VAL A 208 -2.13 11.60 9.68
N GLU A 209 -2.03 11.57 11.02
CA GLU A 209 -3.19 11.61 11.93
C GLU A 209 -4.01 12.90 11.73
N GLU A 210 -3.36 14.06 11.59
CA GLU A 210 -4.04 15.33 11.29
C GLU A 210 -4.81 15.25 9.97
N VAL A 211 -4.18 14.74 8.88
CA VAL A 211 -4.84 14.60 7.58
C VAL A 211 -6.00 13.60 7.65
N SER A 212 -5.86 12.50 8.38
CA SER A 212 -6.94 11.51 8.56
C SER A 212 -8.18 12.09 9.25
N ALA A 213 -7.99 13.08 10.12
CA ALA A 213 -9.06 13.75 10.86
C ALA A 213 -9.64 14.95 10.10
N LYS A 214 -8.80 15.78 9.48
CA LYS A 214 -9.16 17.09 8.94
C LYS A 214 -9.05 17.21 7.41
N GLY A 215 -8.39 16.26 6.73
CA GLY A 215 -8.26 16.27 5.26
C GLY A 215 -9.63 16.28 4.58
N LEU A 216 -9.71 16.98 3.48
CA LEU A 216 -10.93 17.05 2.68
C LEU A 216 -11.00 15.89 1.67
N ASN A 217 -9.96 15.75 0.85
CA ASN A 217 -9.90 14.80 -0.27
C ASN A 217 -9.06 13.55 0.09
N ASN A 218 -7.95 13.71 0.84
CA ASN A 218 -7.00 12.65 1.15
C ASN A 218 -7.24 11.97 2.52
N ARG A 219 -8.40 12.21 3.14
CA ARG A 219 -8.74 11.61 4.45
C ARG A 219 -8.69 10.09 4.44
N ASN A 220 -9.20 9.46 3.37
CA ASN A 220 -9.22 8.00 3.27
C ASN A 220 -7.82 7.44 2.99
N ASP A 221 -7.03 8.10 2.13
CA ASP A 221 -5.62 7.73 1.91
C ASP A 221 -4.81 7.81 3.21
N ALA A 222 -5.04 8.85 4.01
CA ALA A 222 -4.40 8.98 5.32
C ALA A 222 -4.81 7.86 6.28
N LYS A 223 -6.08 7.45 6.31
CA LYS A 223 -6.54 6.31 7.14
C LYS A 223 -5.90 4.99 6.70
N ILE A 224 -5.82 4.74 5.39
CA ILE A 224 -5.18 3.54 4.83
C ILE A 224 -3.68 3.54 5.19
N LEU A 225 -3.01 4.66 5.01
CA LEU A 225 -1.61 4.81 5.37
C LEU A 225 -1.37 4.61 6.87
N LEU A 226 -2.21 5.19 7.73
CA LEU A 226 -2.12 5.01 9.18
C LEU A 226 -2.33 3.57 9.60
N ALA A 227 -3.26 2.85 9.00
CA ALA A 227 -3.46 1.43 9.31
C ALA A 227 -2.16 0.63 9.07
N ALA A 228 -1.48 0.87 7.93
CA ALA A 228 -0.19 0.25 7.64
C ALA A 228 0.93 0.72 8.59
N ILE A 229 0.98 2.01 8.91
CA ILE A 229 1.94 2.57 9.87
C ILE A 229 1.72 1.95 11.25
N TYR A 230 0.51 1.97 11.79
CA TYR A 230 0.22 1.43 13.11
C TYR A 230 0.53 -0.06 13.23
N ARG A 231 0.30 -0.84 12.18
CA ARG A 231 0.73 -2.23 12.17
C ARG A 231 2.25 -2.36 12.29
N ARG A 232 3.00 -1.60 11.48
CA ARG A 232 4.46 -1.61 11.54
C ARG A 232 5.00 -1.15 12.90
N GLU A 233 4.30 -0.20 13.54
CA GLU A 233 4.64 0.30 14.87
C GLU A 233 4.13 -0.58 16.01
N LYS A 234 3.55 -1.76 15.69
CA LYS A 234 2.92 -2.68 16.66
C LYS A 234 1.81 -2.01 17.49
N GLN A 235 1.07 -1.11 16.85
CA GLN A 235 -0.07 -0.41 17.43
C GLN A 235 -1.39 -0.84 16.77
N SER A 236 -1.57 -2.14 16.53
CA SER A 236 -2.71 -2.71 15.80
C SER A 236 -4.07 -2.27 16.37
N ALA A 237 -4.14 -2.02 17.69
CA ALA A 237 -5.36 -1.49 18.33
C ALA A 237 -5.82 -0.14 17.76
N LYS A 238 -4.90 0.72 17.30
CA LYS A 238 -5.25 1.98 16.65
C LYS A 238 -5.66 1.80 15.19
N ALA A 239 -5.22 0.73 14.53
CA ALA A 239 -5.55 0.45 13.15
C ALA A 239 -6.98 -0.12 12.99
N VAL A 240 -7.47 -0.89 13.97
CA VAL A 240 -8.79 -1.54 13.93
C VAL A 240 -9.92 -0.55 13.63
N PRO A 241 -10.15 0.54 14.40
CA PRO A 241 -11.25 1.45 14.12
C PRO A 241 -11.13 2.18 12.77
N LEU A 242 -9.91 2.38 12.26
CA LEU A 242 -9.69 2.95 10.93
C LEU A 242 -10.17 1.99 9.84
N LEU A 243 -9.83 0.70 9.97
CA LEU A 243 -10.22 -0.34 9.02
C LEU A 243 -11.73 -0.60 9.06
N GLU A 244 -12.35 -0.62 10.25
CA GLU A 244 -13.81 -0.73 10.38
C GLU A 244 -14.52 0.42 9.67
N GLY A 245 -14.05 1.66 9.83
CA GLY A 245 -14.57 2.82 9.13
C GLY A 245 -14.39 2.75 7.61
N LEU A 246 -13.24 2.24 7.14
CA LEU A 246 -12.97 2.02 5.71
C LEU A 246 -13.85 0.90 5.13
N ILE A 247 -14.08 -0.19 5.87
CA ILE A 247 -15.01 -1.27 5.47
C ILE A 247 -16.43 -0.77 5.33
N ALA A 248 -16.87 0.10 6.25
CA ALA A 248 -18.21 0.70 6.18
C ALA A 248 -18.35 1.63 4.96
N ALA A 249 -17.32 2.43 4.66
CA ALA A 249 -17.31 3.36 3.53
C ALA A 249 -17.15 2.64 2.17
N PHE A 250 -16.35 1.57 2.12
CA PHE A 250 -15.98 0.85 0.90
C PHE A 250 -16.22 -0.65 1.05
N PRO A 251 -17.48 -1.09 1.13
CA PRO A 251 -17.85 -2.47 1.50
C PRO A 251 -17.40 -3.52 0.47
N ARG A 252 -17.11 -3.12 -0.77
CA ARG A 252 -16.65 -4.02 -1.85
C ARG A 252 -15.13 -4.26 -1.83
N ASN A 253 -14.39 -3.54 -0.94
CA ASN A 253 -12.96 -3.75 -0.78
C ASN A 253 -12.68 -4.90 0.20
N TYR A 254 -12.32 -6.06 -0.33
CA TYR A 254 -11.95 -7.21 0.50
C TYR A 254 -10.63 -7.03 1.27
N LEU A 255 -9.69 -6.21 0.76
CA LEU A 255 -8.39 -6.03 1.41
C LEU A 255 -8.53 -5.44 2.81
N PHE A 256 -9.43 -4.48 3.03
CA PHE A 256 -9.65 -3.91 4.36
C PHE A 256 -10.12 -4.96 5.37
N ARG A 257 -10.91 -5.95 4.94
CA ARG A 257 -11.33 -7.05 5.82
C ARG A 257 -10.19 -8.02 6.10
N LEU A 258 -9.35 -8.29 5.10
CA LEU A 258 -8.16 -9.13 5.29
C LEU A 258 -7.16 -8.46 6.26
N GLU A 259 -6.94 -7.15 6.10
CA GLU A 259 -6.10 -6.36 7.00
C GLU A 259 -6.68 -6.33 8.43
N LEU A 260 -8.01 -6.14 8.56
CA LEU A 260 -8.67 -6.18 9.86
C LEU A 260 -8.46 -7.53 10.55
N ALA A 261 -8.63 -8.64 9.83
CA ALA A 261 -8.39 -9.96 10.40
C ALA A 261 -6.95 -10.13 10.91
N GLN A 262 -5.98 -9.58 10.19
CA GLN A 262 -4.58 -9.62 10.61
C GLN A 262 -4.33 -8.72 11.84
N MET A 263 -4.92 -7.51 11.89
CA MET A 263 -4.81 -6.64 13.08
C MET A 263 -5.42 -7.29 14.32
N LEU A 264 -6.56 -7.95 14.16
CA LEU A 264 -7.19 -8.72 15.24
C LEU A 264 -6.30 -9.90 15.66
N GLY A 265 -5.65 -10.56 14.69
CA GLY A 265 -4.65 -11.60 14.96
C GLY A 265 -3.46 -11.08 15.77
N ASP A 266 -2.90 -9.93 15.39
CA ASP A 266 -1.80 -9.28 16.10
C ASP A 266 -2.17 -8.87 17.54
N LEU A 267 -3.47 -8.65 17.81
CA LEU A 267 -4.02 -8.34 19.14
C LEU A 267 -4.37 -9.60 19.95
N GLY A 268 -4.24 -10.79 19.39
CA GLY A 268 -4.66 -12.03 20.03
C GLY A 268 -6.17 -12.27 20.01
N GLU A 269 -6.95 -11.46 19.30
CA GLU A 269 -8.42 -11.56 19.18
C GLU A 269 -8.80 -12.69 18.19
N ARG A 270 -8.42 -13.92 18.55
CA ARG A 270 -8.47 -15.11 17.70
C ARG A 270 -9.83 -15.32 17.03
N GLU A 271 -10.91 -15.37 17.85
CA GLU A 271 -12.27 -15.66 17.35
C GLU A 271 -12.71 -14.62 16.33
N LYS A 272 -12.45 -13.35 16.60
CA LYS A 272 -12.79 -12.26 15.70
C LYS A 272 -11.97 -12.30 14.41
N ALA A 273 -10.66 -12.59 14.51
CA ALA A 273 -9.77 -12.70 13.36
C ALA A 273 -10.25 -13.81 12.40
N ILE A 274 -10.52 -15.00 12.91
CA ILE A 274 -11.00 -16.14 12.12
C ILE A 274 -12.40 -15.86 11.56
N ALA A 275 -13.33 -15.34 12.36
CA ALA A 275 -14.66 -14.98 11.89
C ALA A 275 -14.63 -13.94 10.75
N THR A 276 -13.68 -12.99 10.80
CA THR A 276 -13.51 -11.97 9.74
C THR A 276 -13.05 -12.62 8.43
N ILE A 277 -12.09 -13.56 8.48
CA ILE A 277 -11.65 -14.31 7.27
C ILE A 277 -12.77 -15.21 6.75
N ASP A 278 -13.50 -15.90 7.63
CA ASP A 278 -14.62 -16.76 7.23
C ASP A 278 -15.75 -15.96 6.57
N ALA A 279 -16.00 -14.73 7.03
CA ALA A 279 -16.95 -13.83 6.38
C ALA A 279 -16.48 -13.43 4.95
N VAL A 280 -15.18 -13.21 4.74
CA VAL A 280 -14.63 -12.96 3.39
C VAL A 280 -14.80 -14.20 2.50
N ALA A 281 -14.54 -15.40 3.02
CA ALA A 281 -14.73 -16.65 2.29
C ALA A 281 -16.19 -16.87 1.90
N ASP A 282 -17.14 -16.51 2.78
CA ASP A 282 -18.57 -16.60 2.50
C ASP A 282 -19.00 -15.61 1.39
N LEU A 283 -18.55 -14.36 1.47
CA LEU A 283 -18.80 -13.34 0.44
C LEU A 283 -18.22 -13.77 -0.91
N GLN A 284 -17.02 -14.36 -0.92
CA GLN A 284 -16.39 -14.89 -2.13
C GLN A 284 -17.20 -16.05 -2.74
N ARG A 285 -17.64 -17.03 -1.92
CA ARG A 285 -18.46 -18.17 -2.37
C ARG A 285 -19.80 -17.74 -2.96
N ARG A 286 -20.41 -16.69 -2.39
CA ARG A 286 -21.66 -16.09 -2.89
C ARG A 286 -21.45 -15.17 -4.07
N GLN A 287 -20.22 -15.01 -4.57
CA GLN A 287 -19.89 -14.10 -5.65
C GLN A 287 -20.37 -12.66 -5.39
N ALA A 288 -20.27 -12.21 -4.14
CA ALA A 288 -20.71 -10.87 -3.76
C ALA A 288 -19.88 -9.80 -4.52
N PRO A 289 -20.49 -8.63 -4.83
CA PRO A 289 -19.79 -7.53 -5.49
C PRO A 289 -18.48 -7.17 -4.76
N GLY A 290 -17.38 -7.06 -5.51
CA GLY A 290 -16.03 -6.81 -4.99
C GLY A 290 -15.26 -8.06 -4.57
N PHE A 291 -15.93 -9.20 -4.31
CA PHE A 291 -15.31 -10.43 -3.82
C PHE A 291 -15.08 -11.50 -4.89
N THR A 292 -15.51 -11.26 -6.12
CA THR A 292 -15.33 -12.19 -7.25
C THR A 292 -13.87 -12.31 -7.70
N LYS A 293 -13.05 -11.28 -7.41
CA LYS A 293 -11.64 -11.21 -7.84
C LYS A 293 -10.67 -11.87 -6.86
N ILE A 294 -11.08 -12.08 -5.60
CA ILE A 294 -10.22 -12.76 -4.63
C ILE A 294 -10.31 -14.27 -4.81
N GLN A 295 -9.15 -14.91 -4.87
CA GLN A 295 -9.06 -16.37 -5.00
C GLN A 295 -9.30 -17.05 -3.65
N ALA A 296 -10.05 -18.15 -3.66
CA ALA A 296 -10.35 -18.90 -2.44
C ALA A 296 -9.09 -19.46 -1.78
N GLU A 297 -8.06 -19.75 -2.57
CA GLU A 297 -6.77 -20.26 -2.10
C GLU A 297 -5.93 -19.17 -1.40
N LYS A 298 -6.09 -17.92 -1.80
CA LYS A 298 -5.49 -16.79 -1.07
C LYS A 298 -6.14 -16.61 0.30
N ILE A 299 -7.48 -16.74 0.38
CA ILE A 299 -8.20 -16.72 1.66
C ILE A 299 -7.74 -17.89 2.54
N ALA A 300 -7.57 -19.08 1.96
CA ALA A 300 -7.06 -20.25 2.67
C ALA A 300 -5.65 -20.01 3.24
N TYR A 301 -4.73 -19.41 2.45
CA TYR A 301 -3.42 -19.04 2.96
C TYR A 301 -3.53 -18.12 4.19
N LEU A 302 -4.34 -17.04 4.11
CA LEU A 302 -4.47 -16.09 5.20
C LEU A 302 -5.07 -16.72 6.46
N LYS A 303 -6.07 -17.60 6.28
CA LYS A 303 -6.64 -18.37 7.40
C LYS A 303 -5.62 -19.32 8.02
N GLY A 304 -4.92 -20.08 7.19
CA GLY A 304 -3.85 -20.97 7.63
C GLY A 304 -2.73 -20.23 8.35
N ASN A 305 -2.35 -19.05 7.86
CA ASN A 305 -1.36 -18.18 8.50
C ASN A 305 -1.82 -17.68 9.89
N LEU A 306 -3.07 -17.27 10.05
CA LEU A 306 -3.63 -16.91 11.36
C LEU A 306 -3.64 -18.09 12.31
N LEU A 307 -4.12 -19.25 11.84
CA LEU A 307 -4.14 -20.49 12.65
C LEU A 307 -2.73 -20.92 13.09
N PHE A 308 -1.72 -20.75 12.23
CA PHE A 308 -0.32 -20.97 12.59
C PHE A 308 0.12 -20.06 13.75
N TRP A 309 -0.21 -18.80 13.71
CA TRP A 309 0.17 -17.86 14.77
C TRP A 309 -0.56 -18.11 16.08
N PHE A 310 -1.75 -18.74 16.03
CA PHE A 310 -2.51 -19.18 17.20
C PHE A 310 -2.15 -20.60 17.65
N ASP A 311 -1.06 -21.19 17.15
CA ASP A 311 -0.60 -22.54 17.49
C ASP A 311 -1.60 -23.67 17.14
N GLU A 312 -2.58 -23.40 16.25
CA GLU A 312 -3.59 -24.37 15.79
C GLU A 312 -3.10 -25.10 14.52
N TYR A 313 -1.98 -25.79 14.62
CA TYR A 313 -1.27 -26.38 13.48
C TYR A 313 -2.10 -27.41 12.72
N ASP A 314 -2.85 -28.28 13.43
CA ASP A 314 -3.71 -29.28 12.80
C ASP A 314 -4.78 -28.66 11.90
N LYS A 315 -5.29 -27.47 12.25
CA LYS A 315 -6.25 -26.72 11.42
C LYS A 315 -5.56 -25.87 10.36
N ALA A 316 -4.32 -25.42 10.61
CA ALA A 316 -3.56 -24.62 9.67
C ALA A 316 -3.12 -25.44 8.44
N ILE A 317 -2.71 -26.70 8.63
CA ILE A 317 -2.18 -27.54 7.57
C ILE A 317 -3.14 -27.65 6.38
N PRO A 318 -4.40 -28.07 6.51
CA PRO A 318 -5.27 -28.25 5.36
C PRO A 318 -5.53 -26.95 4.60
N GLU A 319 -5.59 -25.82 5.28
CA GLU A 319 -5.74 -24.50 4.63
C GLU A 319 -4.47 -24.10 3.85
N LEU A 320 -3.29 -24.34 4.43
CA LEU A 320 -2.00 -24.07 3.80
C LEU A 320 -1.73 -25.02 2.62
N GLU A 321 -2.05 -26.31 2.75
CA GLU A 321 -1.95 -27.29 1.65
C GLU A 321 -2.81 -26.88 0.47
N ARG A 322 -4.02 -26.41 0.70
CA ARG A 322 -4.92 -25.89 -0.34
C ARG A 322 -4.26 -24.70 -1.08
N ALA A 323 -3.66 -23.77 -0.36
CA ALA A 323 -2.95 -22.63 -0.95
C ALA A 323 -1.71 -23.08 -1.73
N VAL A 324 -0.91 -24.01 -1.19
CA VAL A 324 0.29 -24.56 -1.85
C VAL A 324 -0.07 -25.33 -3.12
N ALA A 325 -1.18 -26.06 -3.12
CA ALA A 325 -1.65 -26.76 -4.33
C ALA A 325 -2.01 -25.81 -5.49
N ALA A 326 -2.32 -24.56 -5.17
CA ALA A 326 -2.65 -23.53 -6.15
C ALA A 326 -1.53 -22.47 -6.35
N ARG A 327 -0.34 -22.67 -5.81
CA ARG A 327 0.76 -21.68 -5.77
C ARG A 327 1.10 -21.05 -7.12
N ASP A 328 0.92 -21.78 -8.21
CA ASP A 328 1.19 -21.32 -9.58
C ASP A 328 0.02 -20.51 -10.19
N ARG A 329 -1.13 -20.46 -9.51
CA ARG A 329 -2.36 -19.81 -9.97
C ARG A 329 -2.78 -18.61 -9.13
N ILE A 330 -2.19 -18.45 -7.95
CA ILE A 330 -2.33 -17.27 -7.09
C ILE A 330 -1.16 -16.32 -7.30
N ASP A 331 -1.20 -15.13 -6.72
CA ASP A 331 -0.05 -14.23 -6.81
C ASP A 331 1.21 -14.85 -6.18
N LEU A 332 2.36 -14.55 -6.79
CA LEU A 332 3.64 -15.17 -6.47
C LEU A 332 4.00 -15.05 -4.98
N ASN A 333 3.74 -13.90 -4.38
CA ASN A 333 4.08 -13.67 -2.97
C ASN A 333 3.26 -14.57 -2.05
N THR A 334 1.97 -14.69 -2.29
CA THR A 334 1.07 -15.60 -1.55
C THR A 334 1.51 -17.06 -1.74
N GLY A 335 1.85 -17.47 -2.97
CA GLY A 335 2.31 -18.83 -3.26
C GLY A 335 3.59 -19.19 -2.50
N LEU A 336 4.58 -18.31 -2.53
CA LEU A 336 5.84 -18.46 -1.79
C LEU A 336 5.62 -18.50 -0.28
N ALA A 337 4.82 -17.57 0.24
CA ALA A 337 4.53 -17.49 1.66
C ALA A 337 3.76 -18.73 2.16
N ALA A 338 2.85 -19.28 1.35
CA ALA A 338 2.14 -20.51 1.67
C ALA A 338 3.10 -21.70 1.79
N CYS A 339 4.03 -21.87 0.84
CA CYS A 339 5.06 -22.92 0.90
C CYS A 339 5.93 -22.82 2.16
N LEU A 340 6.41 -21.61 2.46
CA LEU A 340 7.20 -21.35 3.65
C LEU A 340 6.40 -21.67 4.93
N ARG A 341 5.16 -21.16 5.01
CA ARG A 341 4.33 -21.33 6.20
C ARG A 341 3.92 -22.77 6.43
N LEU A 342 3.59 -23.52 5.37
CA LEU A 342 3.30 -24.95 5.46
C LEU A 342 4.50 -25.70 5.99
N GLY A 343 5.69 -25.47 5.44
CA GLY A 343 6.92 -26.11 5.92
C GLY A 343 7.19 -25.80 7.39
N GLN A 344 7.06 -24.54 7.81
CA GLN A 344 7.22 -24.14 9.21
C GLN A 344 6.20 -24.80 10.13
N THR A 345 4.96 -24.94 9.69
CA THR A 345 3.89 -25.61 10.45
C THR A 345 4.20 -27.10 10.64
N LEU A 346 4.61 -27.77 9.57
CA LEU A 346 4.99 -29.18 9.60
C LEU A 346 6.24 -29.43 10.50
N ASP A 347 7.22 -28.53 10.45
CA ASP A 347 8.39 -28.59 11.32
C ASP A 347 8.03 -28.50 12.80
N LEU A 348 7.11 -27.61 13.18
CA LEU A 348 6.64 -27.47 14.55
C LEU A 348 5.85 -28.70 15.03
N MET A 349 5.32 -29.48 14.10
CA MET A 349 4.66 -30.78 14.37
C MET A 349 5.63 -31.99 14.27
N ASN A 350 6.95 -31.76 14.19
CA ASN A 350 7.97 -32.79 14.01
C ASN A 350 7.85 -33.62 12.72
N ARG A 351 7.17 -33.07 11.67
CA ARG A 351 7.00 -33.68 10.33
C ARG A 351 8.04 -33.14 9.34
N HIS A 352 9.34 -33.15 9.73
CA HIS A 352 10.39 -32.46 8.97
C HIS A 352 10.56 -32.96 7.53
N ARG A 353 10.33 -34.25 7.24
CA ARG A 353 10.41 -34.78 5.86
C ARG A 353 9.37 -34.12 4.94
N GLU A 354 8.17 -33.92 5.46
CA GLU A 354 7.09 -33.25 4.72
C GLU A 354 7.33 -31.75 4.63
N ALA A 355 7.89 -31.15 5.69
CA ALA A 355 8.31 -29.75 5.67
C ALA A 355 9.33 -29.46 4.56
N ILE A 356 10.34 -30.34 4.37
CA ILE A 356 11.32 -30.23 3.29
C ILE A 356 10.62 -30.19 1.93
N ALA A 357 9.63 -31.05 1.68
CA ALA A 357 8.89 -31.05 0.42
C ALA A 357 8.16 -29.73 0.18
N ALA A 358 7.50 -29.16 1.21
CA ALA A 358 6.85 -27.85 1.13
C ALA A 358 7.86 -26.72 0.84
N TYR A 359 9.01 -26.70 1.51
CA TYR A 359 10.08 -25.73 1.25
C TYR A 359 10.63 -25.83 -0.16
N GLN A 360 10.84 -27.04 -0.68
CA GLN A 360 11.33 -27.27 -2.05
C GLN A 360 10.37 -26.72 -3.11
N LEU A 361 9.06 -26.80 -2.88
CA LEU A 361 8.07 -26.16 -3.76
C LEU A 361 8.24 -24.64 -3.78
N GLY A 362 8.51 -24.02 -2.64
CA GLY A 362 8.78 -22.59 -2.58
C GLY A 362 10.08 -22.20 -3.29
N VAL A 363 11.15 -23.00 -3.15
CA VAL A 363 12.42 -22.80 -3.87
C VAL A 363 12.21 -22.92 -5.38
N ALA A 364 11.46 -23.93 -5.82
CA ALA A 364 11.19 -24.15 -7.26
C ALA A 364 10.36 -23.03 -7.89
N LEU A 365 9.47 -22.40 -7.11
CA LEU A 365 8.55 -21.35 -7.61
C LEU A 365 9.29 -20.05 -7.98
N ALA A 366 10.27 -19.60 -7.18
CA ALA A 366 11.08 -18.43 -7.46
C ALA A 366 12.45 -18.54 -6.74
N PRO A 367 13.43 -19.23 -7.33
CA PRO A 367 14.70 -19.60 -6.67
C PRO A 367 15.50 -18.42 -6.13
N ASP A 368 15.43 -17.28 -6.79
CA ASP A 368 16.19 -16.07 -6.43
C ASP A 368 15.50 -15.21 -5.37
N SER A 369 14.26 -15.52 -5.01
CA SER A 369 13.49 -14.76 -4.02
C SER A 369 14.03 -14.94 -2.60
N GLU A 370 13.86 -13.94 -1.75
CA GLU A 370 14.28 -14.01 -0.34
C GLU A 370 13.49 -15.10 0.43
N ILE A 371 12.22 -15.30 0.07
CA ILE A 371 11.40 -16.36 0.68
C ILE A 371 11.92 -17.73 0.27
N ALA A 372 12.33 -17.93 -0.99
CA ALA A 372 12.94 -19.18 -1.42
C ALA A 372 14.28 -19.47 -0.70
N LYS A 373 15.11 -18.45 -0.48
CA LYS A 373 16.33 -18.57 0.32
C LYS A 373 16.01 -18.97 1.77
N GLU A 374 14.93 -18.44 2.32
CA GLU A 374 14.46 -18.81 3.64
C GLU A 374 13.92 -20.25 3.68
N CYS A 375 13.16 -20.67 2.66
CA CYS A 375 12.76 -22.06 2.47
C CYS A 375 13.98 -22.98 2.38
N GLN A 376 14.99 -22.65 1.59
CA GLN A 376 16.22 -23.44 1.48
C GLN A 376 16.94 -23.56 2.82
N ARG A 377 16.99 -22.48 3.61
CA ARG A 377 17.57 -22.48 4.95
C ARG A 377 16.86 -23.47 5.87
N TYR A 378 15.51 -23.50 5.86
CA TYR A 378 14.73 -24.41 6.70
C TYR A 378 14.68 -25.85 6.16
N ALA A 379 14.82 -26.07 4.87
CA ALA A 379 15.01 -27.41 4.31
C ALA A 379 16.32 -28.05 4.82
N ASN A 380 17.36 -27.22 5.03
CA ASN A 380 18.66 -27.69 5.56
C ASN A 380 18.71 -27.72 7.11
N ARG A 381 17.86 -26.95 7.79
CA ARG A 381 17.81 -26.84 9.25
C ARG A 381 16.40 -26.59 9.71
N GLN A 382 15.80 -27.57 10.36
CA GLN A 382 14.43 -27.54 10.87
C GLN A 382 14.05 -26.19 11.51
N TYR A 383 12.91 -25.62 11.11
CA TYR A 383 12.39 -24.40 11.70
C TYR A 383 12.05 -24.62 13.19
N LYS A 384 12.44 -23.68 14.01
CA LYS A 384 12.08 -23.61 15.43
C LYS A 384 11.51 -22.22 15.72
N ARG A 385 10.34 -22.18 16.35
CA ARG A 385 9.74 -20.90 16.77
C ARG A 385 10.47 -20.41 18.02
N ASN A 386 11.22 -19.32 17.90
CA ASN A 386 11.73 -18.62 19.07
C ASN A 386 10.55 -17.93 19.74
N ARG A 387 10.03 -18.48 20.83
CA ARG A 387 9.17 -17.71 21.73
C ARG A 387 10.07 -16.65 22.38
N ILE A 388 9.97 -15.42 21.92
CA ILE A 388 10.49 -14.29 22.71
C ILE A 388 9.50 -14.18 23.87
N VAL A 389 9.98 -14.60 25.05
CA VAL A 389 9.32 -14.45 26.35
C VAL A 389 9.27 -12.98 26.71
#